data_c24ba08bf6e2c1012835fc0a6ac398ea
#
_entry.id   c24ba08bf6e2c1012835fc0a6ac398ea
#
_cell.length_a   1.000
_cell.length_b   1.000
_cell.length_c   1.000
_cell.angle_alpha   90.00
_cell.angle_beta   90.00
_cell.angle_gamma   90.00
#
_symmetry.space_group_name_H-M   'P 1'
#
loop_
_entity.id
_entity.type
_entity.pdbx_description
1 polymer ?
#
loop_
_entity_poly.entity_id
_entity_poly.type
_entity_poly.pdbx_seq_one_letter_code
_entity_poly.pdbx_strand_id
1 'polypeptide(L)'
;MKFTTLEESEFVKFAKKNPYRSFTQTPEIAKLREKDGWTVYYFGVKENDELKTASMIVAKPTFLGKSIFIAPGGPLLDLEDTKLTNFFFKNLKNYIKSHNGYVLHIDPYYELTQRDRDGKITENGFNHKKAKNNLLNLGFKEIKKPSQPKYLFVMDLDKKTPDEIFKNFKQNTRNLVRKAERKGVKIRKLNRDELDEFKEITEMTSQRRNFNDRPLSYYENMYDLFHEKGEVEFLLAETEIDGKTTPLSSAMFMLYGDEIIYLFSGSDKKYMRDYDAQYLIQWHMIKYASENRFKRYNFYGIRGLPDKNSKDYGIYGFKKGFGGHVVELIGSYELPINRPFFYLHKFLSKIKNH
;
A
#
# COMPACT_ATOMS: atom_id res chain seq x y z
N MET A 1 -7.87 -9.14 -29.69
CA MET A 1 -6.97 -8.94 -28.55
C MET A 1 -5.63 -9.64 -28.80
N LYS A 2 -4.51 -8.96 -28.51
CA LYS A 2 -3.14 -9.48 -28.63
C LYS A 2 -2.43 -9.29 -27.27
N PHE A 3 -1.91 -10.37 -26.69
CA PHE A 3 -1.04 -10.33 -25.50
C PHE A 3 0.39 -10.03 -25.94
N THR A 4 1.07 -9.10 -25.28
CA THR A 4 2.41 -8.64 -25.66
C THR A 4 3.23 -8.21 -24.46
N THR A 5 4.55 -8.27 -24.59
CA THR A 5 5.48 -7.51 -23.75
C THR A 5 5.39 -6.03 -24.11
N LEU A 6 5.60 -5.18 -23.13
CA LEU A 6 5.58 -3.72 -23.27
C LEU A 6 6.95 -3.14 -22.96
N GLU A 7 7.27 -2.03 -23.60
CA GLU A 7 8.34 -1.16 -23.15
C GLU A 7 7.91 -0.44 -21.84
N GLU A 8 8.86 -0.15 -20.96
CA GLU A 8 8.60 0.54 -19.70
C GLU A 8 7.83 1.85 -19.89
N SER A 9 8.21 2.65 -20.90
CA SER A 9 7.57 3.94 -21.20
C SER A 9 6.10 3.79 -21.58
N GLU A 10 5.74 2.74 -22.34
CA GLU A 10 4.36 2.43 -22.71
C GLU A 10 3.54 2.00 -21.48
N PHE A 11 4.13 1.15 -20.64
CA PHE A 11 3.52 0.73 -19.38
C PHE A 11 3.25 1.94 -18.46
N VAL A 12 4.23 2.83 -18.24
CA VAL A 12 4.10 4.01 -17.38
C VAL A 12 2.99 4.94 -17.87
N LYS A 13 2.94 5.19 -19.19
CA LYS A 13 1.89 6.03 -19.79
C LYS A 13 0.49 5.49 -19.51
N PHE A 14 0.32 4.18 -19.59
CA PHE A 14 -0.94 3.51 -19.27
C PHE A 14 -1.24 3.52 -17.77
N ALA A 15 -0.26 3.16 -16.94
CA ALA A 15 -0.40 3.05 -15.49
C ALA A 15 -0.84 4.37 -14.85
N LYS A 16 -0.23 5.49 -15.24
CA LYS A 16 -0.57 6.83 -14.70
C LYS A 16 -2.05 7.21 -14.86
N LYS A 17 -2.72 6.73 -15.89
CA LYS A 17 -4.13 7.05 -16.20
C LYS A 17 -5.11 5.97 -15.76
N ASN A 18 -4.61 4.80 -15.33
CA ASN A 18 -5.46 3.67 -15.02
C ASN A 18 -6.13 3.85 -13.64
N PRO A 19 -7.46 3.59 -13.49
CA PRO A 19 -8.14 3.72 -12.22
C PRO A 19 -7.67 2.73 -11.14
N TYR A 20 -7.10 1.59 -11.56
CA TYR A 20 -6.56 0.54 -10.66
C TYR A 20 -5.06 0.71 -10.40
N ARG A 21 -4.51 1.92 -10.64
CA ARG A 21 -3.09 2.20 -10.43
C ARG A 21 -2.67 2.01 -8.99
N SER A 22 -1.45 1.53 -8.80
CA SER A 22 -0.81 1.40 -7.50
C SER A 22 0.63 1.87 -7.60
N PHE A 23 1.16 2.53 -6.56
CA PHE A 23 2.58 2.91 -6.53
C PHE A 23 3.50 1.68 -6.61
N THR A 24 3.00 0.49 -6.23
CA THR A 24 3.75 -0.75 -6.36
C THR A 24 3.83 -1.30 -7.80
N GLN A 25 3.09 -0.70 -8.74
CA GLN A 25 3.15 -0.93 -10.18
C GLN A 25 3.89 0.23 -10.88
N THR A 26 5.11 0.53 -10.42
CA THR A 26 5.94 1.63 -10.96
C THR A 26 7.34 1.15 -11.28
N PRO A 27 8.06 1.82 -12.23
CA PRO A 27 9.46 1.51 -12.53
C PRO A 27 10.38 1.68 -11.31
N GLU A 28 10.05 2.56 -10.39
CA GLU A 28 10.80 2.78 -9.15
C GLU A 28 10.77 1.53 -8.28
N ILE A 29 9.60 0.92 -8.13
CA ILE A 29 9.46 -0.36 -7.43
C ILE A 29 10.11 -1.49 -8.23
N ALA A 30 10.06 -1.46 -9.57
CA ALA A 30 10.80 -2.39 -10.41
C ALA A 30 12.30 -2.34 -10.09
N LYS A 31 12.92 -1.14 -10.09
CA LYS A 31 14.35 -0.94 -9.75
C LYS A 31 14.68 -1.43 -8.34
N LEU A 32 13.78 -1.19 -7.36
CA LEU A 32 13.95 -1.71 -6.00
C LEU A 32 13.94 -3.24 -5.99
N ARG A 33 13.08 -3.87 -6.78
CA ARG A 33 13.02 -5.33 -6.93
C ARG A 33 14.25 -5.91 -7.63
N GLU A 34 14.75 -5.23 -8.67
CA GLU A 34 15.98 -5.63 -9.37
C GLU A 34 17.18 -5.64 -8.44
N LYS A 35 17.34 -4.63 -7.55
CA LYS A 35 18.37 -4.63 -6.50
C LYS A 35 18.27 -5.85 -5.58
N ASP A 36 17.07 -6.37 -5.36
CA ASP A 36 16.82 -7.59 -4.56
C ASP A 36 16.95 -8.90 -5.39
N GLY A 37 17.42 -8.82 -6.64
CA GLY A 37 17.63 -9.96 -7.52
C GLY A 37 16.38 -10.53 -8.19
N TRP A 38 15.34 -9.68 -8.39
CA TRP A 38 14.17 -10.02 -9.19
C TRP A 38 14.38 -9.60 -10.64
N THR A 39 13.80 -10.36 -11.57
CA THR A 39 13.67 -9.96 -12.99
C THR A 39 12.32 -9.30 -13.19
N VAL A 40 12.30 -8.18 -13.91
CA VAL A 40 11.08 -7.38 -14.16
C VAL A 40 10.59 -7.61 -15.60
N TYR A 41 9.27 -7.70 -15.74
CA TYR A 41 8.56 -7.81 -17.01
C TYR A 41 7.38 -6.85 -17.02
N TYR A 42 7.10 -6.26 -18.18
CA TYR A 42 5.88 -5.51 -18.42
C TYR A 42 5.05 -6.24 -19.49
N PHE A 43 3.81 -6.58 -19.15
CA PHE A 43 2.88 -7.24 -20.05
C PHE A 43 1.63 -6.41 -20.24
N GLY A 44 1.01 -6.55 -21.43
CA GLY A 44 -0.26 -5.93 -21.70
C GLY A 44 -1.11 -6.71 -22.69
N VAL A 45 -2.35 -6.27 -22.83
CA VAL A 45 -3.25 -6.72 -23.91
C VAL A 45 -3.65 -5.50 -24.73
N LYS A 46 -3.41 -5.59 -26.04
CA LYS A 46 -3.86 -4.61 -27.03
C LYS A 46 -5.07 -5.14 -27.80
N GLU A 47 -6.00 -4.26 -28.10
CA GLU A 47 -7.12 -4.47 -29.02
C GLU A 47 -7.19 -3.27 -29.96
N ASN A 48 -7.07 -3.52 -31.26
CA ASN A 48 -6.95 -2.46 -32.29
C ASN A 48 -5.83 -1.46 -31.96
N ASP A 49 -4.65 -1.98 -31.58
CA ASP A 49 -3.44 -1.25 -31.16
C ASP A 49 -3.61 -0.39 -29.90
N GLU A 50 -4.78 -0.35 -29.30
CA GLU A 50 -5.02 0.33 -28.02
C GLU A 50 -4.76 -0.62 -26.84
N LEU A 51 -3.97 -0.16 -25.88
CA LEU A 51 -3.66 -0.91 -24.64
C LEU A 51 -4.88 -0.91 -23.71
N LYS A 52 -5.44 -2.09 -23.43
CA LYS A 52 -6.63 -2.29 -22.60
C LYS A 52 -6.31 -2.68 -21.16
N THR A 53 -5.20 -3.35 -20.93
CA THR A 53 -4.68 -3.70 -19.60
C THR A 53 -3.17 -3.83 -19.65
N ALA A 54 -2.53 -3.61 -18.50
CA ALA A 54 -1.11 -3.82 -18.33
C ALA A 54 -0.78 -4.33 -16.90
N SER A 55 0.39 -4.92 -16.75
CA SER A 55 0.92 -5.28 -15.45
C SER A 55 2.43 -5.32 -15.48
N MET A 56 3.06 -4.75 -14.45
CA MET A 56 4.42 -5.07 -14.06
C MET A 56 4.40 -6.40 -13.31
N ILE A 57 5.22 -7.34 -13.72
CA ILE A 57 5.39 -8.66 -13.13
C ILE A 57 6.85 -8.82 -12.73
N VAL A 58 7.11 -9.26 -11.52
CA VAL A 58 8.46 -9.58 -11.08
C VAL A 58 8.60 -11.09 -10.88
N ALA A 59 9.76 -11.64 -11.25
CA ALA A 59 10.06 -13.06 -11.11
C ALA A 59 11.37 -13.28 -10.36
N LYS A 60 11.39 -14.28 -9.49
CA LYS A 60 12.60 -14.67 -8.76
C LYS A 60 12.80 -16.18 -8.82
N PRO A 61 14.01 -16.65 -9.15
CA PRO A 61 14.32 -18.06 -9.03
C PRO A 61 14.17 -18.57 -7.59
N THR A 62 13.71 -19.80 -7.46
CA THR A 62 13.62 -20.53 -6.21
C THR A 62 14.47 -21.82 -6.34
N PHE A 63 14.22 -22.82 -5.52
CA PHE A 63 14.96 -24.08 -5.63
C PHE A 63 14.55 -24.89 -6.88
N LEU A 64 15.41 -25.80 -7.33
CA LEU A 64 15.23 -26.67 -8.51
C LEU A 64 14.92 -25.90 -9.82
N GLY A 65 15.49 -24.71 -9.99
CA GLY A 65 15.36 -23.93 -11.22
C GLY A 65 13.94 -23.45 -11.52
N LYS A 66 13.02 -23.51 -10.56
CA LYS A 66 11.66 -22.96 -10.69
C LYS A 66 11.59 -21.54 -10.18
N SER A 67 10.71 -20.72 -10.77
CA SER A 67 10.55 -19.32 -10.41
C SER A 67 9.14 -19.02 -9.89
N ILE A 68 9.09 -18.13 -8.89
CA ILE A 68 7.86 -17.47 -8.47
C ILE A 68 7.67 -16.21 -9.29
N PHE A 69 6.43 -15.93 -9.68
CA PHE A 69 6.01 -14.69 -10.37
C PHE A 69 5.05 -13.93 -9.49
N ILE A 70 5.21 -12.59 -9.40
CA ILE A 70 4.38 -11.72 -8.57
C ILE A 70 4.00 -10.47 -9.35
N ALA A 71 2.72 -10.07 -9.30
CA ALA A 71 2.24 -8.77 -9.76
C ALA A 71 1.92 -7.89 -8.53
N PRO A 72 2.90 -7.15 -7.97
CA PRO A 72 2.67 -6.36 -6.75
C PRO A 72 1.70 -5.20 -7.04
N GLY A 73 0.55 -5.18 -6.36
CA GLY A 73 -0.51 -4.17 -6.60
C GLY A 73 -1.21 -4.27 -7.96
N GLY A 74 -0.94 -5.33 -8.72
CA GLY A 74 -1.45 -5.53 -10.06
C GLY A 74 -2.23 -6.83 -10.25
N PRO A 75 -2.76 -7.05 -11.48
CA PRO A 75 -2.65 -6.23 -12.68
C PRO A 75 -3.53 -4.97 -12.68
N LEU A 76 -3.23 -4.01 -13.57
CA LEU A 76 -4.03 -2.82 -13.84
C LEU A 76 -5.16 -3.18 -14.82
N LEU A 77 -6.18 -3.84 -14.31
CA LEU A 77 -7.21 -4.54 -15.08
C LEU A 77 -8.57 -4.38 -14.41
N ASP A 78 -9.60 -4.09 -15.22
CA ASP A 78 -10.97 -4.28 -14.75
C ASP A 78 -11.27 -5.78 -14.64
N LEU A 79 -11.22 -6.29 -13.41
CA LEU A 79 -11.45 -7.69 -13.10
C LEU A 79 -12.92 -8.13 -13.34
N GLU A 80 -13.87 -7.20 -13.56
CA GLU A 80 -15.24 -7.51 -13.95
C GLU A 80 -15.41 -7.70 -15.46
N ASP A 81 -14.46 -7.23 -16.29
CA ASP A 81 -14.40 -7.61 -17.70
C ASP A 81 -13.92 -9.07 -17.82
N THR A 82 -14.88 -9.99 -17.85
CA THR A 82 -14.61 -11.44 -17.91
C THR A 82 -13.80 -11.84 -19.14
N LYS A 83 -14.07 -11.21 -20.31
CA LYS A 83 -13.38 -11.53 -21.57
C LYS A 83 -11.90 -11.12 -21.50
N LEU A 84 -11.62 -9.89 -21.09
CA LEU A 84 -10.28 -9.36 -20.98
C LEU A 84 -9.49 -10.07 -19.87
N THR A 85 -10.11 -10.30 -18.71
CA THR A 85 -9.53 -11.03 -17.56
C THR A 85 -9.11 -12.44 -17.95
N ASN A 86 -9.98 -13.20 -18.60
CA ASN A 86 -9.68 -14.56 -19.08
C ASN A 86 -8.56 -14.55 -20.11
N PHE A 87 -8.59 -13.61 -21.07
CA PHE A 87 -7.57 -13.52 -22.10
C PHE A 87 -6.21 -13.18 -21.52
N PHE A 88 -6.12 -12.17 -20.64
CA PHE A 88 -4.88 -11.76 -19.98
C PHE A 88 -4.26 -12.93 -19.19
N PHE A 89 -4.99 -13.50 -18.25
CA PHE A 89 -4.45 -14.54 -17.36
C PHE A 89 -4.17 -15.87 -18.07
N LYS A 90 -4.92 -16.24 -19.11
CA LYS A 90 -4.62 -17.43 -19.93
C LYS A 90 -3.26 -17.29 -20.62
N ASN A 91 -2.98 -16.16 -21.25
CA ASN A 91 -1.71 -15.91 -21.93
C ASN A 91 -0.55 -15.74 -20.95
N LEU A 92 -0.75 -15.00 -19.86
CA LEU A 92 0.26 -14.84 -18.80
C LEU A 92 0.63 -16.19 -18.19
N LYS A 93 -0.34 -17.07 -17.92
CA LYS A 93 -0.11 -18.42 -17.42
C LYS A 93 0.76 -19.24 -18.37
N ASN A 94 0.51 -19.14 -19.70
CA ASN A 94 1.32 -19.84 -20.71
C ASN A 94 2.75 -19.31 -20.72
N TYR A 95 2.93 -17.99 -20.66
CA TYR A 95 4.24 -17.35 -20.56
C TYR A 95 4.99 -17.83 -19.32
N ILE A 96 4.38 -17.77 -18.13
CA ILE A 96 5.00 -18.20 -16.87
C ILE A 96 5.40 -19.68 -16.95
N LYS A 97 4.55 -20.52 -17.52
CA LYS A 97 4.84 -21.97 -17.69
C LYS A 97 6.06 -22.20 -18.57
N SER A 98 6.20 -21.49 -19.69
CA SER A 98 7.36 -21.61 -20.59
C SER A 98 8.65 -21.05 -20.00
N HIS A 99 8.57 -20.21 -18.95
CA HIS A 99 9.70 -19.63 -18.22
C HIS A 99 9.93 -20.28 -16.84
N ASN A 100 9.65 -21.58 -16.71
CA ASN A 100 9.85 -22.36 -15.49
C ASN A 100 9.10 -21.83 -14.26
N GLY A 101 8.08 -21.00 -14.42
CA GLY A 101 7.27 -20.51 -13.31
C GLY A 101 6.36 -21.59 -12.75
N TYR A 102 6.25 -21.66 -11.42
CA TYR A 102 5.39 -22.62 -10.76
C TYR A 102 4.15 -22.01 -10.12
N VAL A 103 4.16 -20.71 -9.87
CA VAL A 103 3.05 -19.96 -9.27
C VAL A 103 3.07 -18.50 -9.73
N LEU A 104 1.88 -17.91 -9.85
CA LEU A 104 1.67 -16.47 -9.97
C LEU A 104 0.96 -15.98 -8.71
N HIS A 105 1.53 -14.97 -8.02
CA HIS A 105 0.86 -14.23 -6.97
C HIS A 105 0.39 -12.87 -7.53
N ILE A 106 -0.80 -12.45 -7.14
CA ILE A 106 -1.35 -11.12 -7.45
C ILE A 106 -1.95 -10.52 -6.19
N ASP A 107 -1.85 -9.21 -6.05
CA ASP A 107 -2.49 -8.44 -4.98
C ASP A 107 -3.04 -7.10 -5.53
N PRO A 108 -4.06 -7.18 -6.42
CA PRO A 108 -4.57 -6.02 -7.14
C PRO A 108 -5.05 -4.92 -6.19
N TYR A 109 -4.70 -3.67 -6.48
CA TYR A 109 -5.28 -2.50 -5.81
C TYR A 109 -6.69 -2.26 -6.37
N TYR A 110 -7.58 -3.21 -6.06
CA TYR A 110 -8.94 -3.30 -6.58
C TYR A 110 -9.94 -3.35 -5.43
N GLU A 111 -10.80 -2.34 -5.34
CA GLU A 111 -11.80 -2.25 -4.30
C GLU A 111 -12.90 -3.30 -4.53
N LEU A 112 -13.18 -4.13 -3.52
CA LEU A 112 -14.19 -5.18 -3.60
C LEU A 112 -15.55 -4.70 -3.10
N THR A 113 -15.56 -4.08 -1.92
CA THR A 113 -16.80 -3.70 -1.24
C THR A 113 -16.62 -2.38 -0.52
N GLN A 114 -17.58 -1.48 -0.70
CA GLN A 114 -17.63 -0.24 0.07
C GLN A 114 -18.16 -0.52 1.47
N ARG A 115 -17.47 0.03 2.46
CA ARG A 115 -17.84 -0.07 3.87
C ARG A 115 -17.90 1.29 4.52
N ASP A 116 -18.70 1.41 5.59
CA ASP A 116 -18.74 2.61 6.41
C ASP A 116 -17.50 2.72 7.33
N ARG A 117 -17.48 3.76 8.16
CA ARG A 117 -16.41 3.97 9.15
C ARG A 117 -16.33 2.90 10.23
N ASP A 118 -17.35 2.10 10.42
CA ASP A 118 -17.42 1.00 11.38
C ASP A 118 -17.16 -0.36 10.75
N GLY A 119 -16.83 -0.38 9.45
CA GLY A 119 -16.53 -1.58 8.69
C GLY A 119 -17.76 -2.35 8.24
N LYS A 120 -18.97 -1.83 8.45
CA LYS A 120 -20.21 -2.42 7.93
C LYS A 120 -20.31 -2.17 6.42
N ILE A 121 -20.88 -3.10 5.68
CA ILE A 121 -21.15 -2.91 4.25
C ILE A 121 -22.13 -1.74 4.09
N THR A 122 -21.78 -0.79 3.23
CA THR A 122 -22.62 0.37 2.95
C THR A 122 -23.79 -0.08 2.08
N GLU A 123 -25.02 0.19 2.54
CA GLU A 123 -26.22 0.02 1.73
C GLU A 123 -26.09 0.88 0.48
N ASN A 124 -26.35 0.35 -0.68
CA ASN A 124 -26.15 1.00 -1.99
C ASN A 124 -24.68 1.34 -2.35
N GLY A 125 -23.69 0.87 -1.58
CA GLY A 125 -22.28 0.95 -1.96
C GLY A 125 -21.92 -0.04 -3.08
N PHE A 126 -20.78 0.19 -3.72
CA PHE A 126 -20.29 -0.75 -4.75
C PHE A 126 -19.96 -2.11 -4.14
N ASN A 127 -20.13 -3.15 -4.97
CA ASN A 127 -19.79 -4.53 -4.61
C ASN A 127 -19.37 -5.32 -5.86
N HIS A 128 -18.06 -5.48 -6.03
CA HIS A 128 -17.46 -6.09 -7.21
C HIS A 128 -17.26 -7.63 -7.05
N LYS A 129 -18.32 -8.33 -6.58
CA LYS A 129 -18.27 -9.80 -6.43
C LYS A 129 -17.94 -10.53 -7.74
N LYS A 130 -18.33 -9.98 -8.88
CA LYS A 130 -18.01 -10.55 -10.20
C LYS A 130 -16.51 -10.64 -10.43
N ALA A 131 -15.74 -9.60 -10.04
CA ALA A 131 -14.28 -9.60 -10.10
C ALA A 131 -13.68 -10.79 -9.33
N LYS A 132 -14.12 -11.00 -8.09
CA LYS A 132 -13.69 -12.15 -7.27
C LYS A 132 -14.04 -13.48 -7.92
N ASN A 133 -15.25 -13.64 -8.44
CA ASN A 133 -15.69 -14.86 -9.11
C ASN A 133 -14.88 -15.15 -10.37
N ASN A 134 -14.54 -14.12 -11.16
CA ASN A 134 -13.69 -14.28 -12.34
C ASN A 134 -12.31 -14.85 -11.98
N LEU A 135 -11.68 -14.37 -10.88
CA LEU A 135 -10.40 -14.92 -10.41
C LEU A 135 -10.54 -16.38 -9.95
N LEU A 136 -11.58 -16.71 -9.17
CA LEU A 136 -11.82 -18.08 -8.69
C LEU A 136 -12.06 -19.05 -9.85
N ASN A 137 -12.83 -18.65 -10.87
CA ASN A 137 -13.10 -19.46 -12.07
C ASN A 137 -11.83 -19.72 -12.90
N LEU A 138 -10.85 -18.84 -12.87
CA LEU A 138 -9.53 -19.04 -13.49
C LEU A 138 -8.60 -19.97 -12.68
N GLY A 139 -9.03 -20.41 -11.50
CA GLY A 139 -8.29 -21.30 -10.60
C GLY A 139 -7.38 -20.60 -9.60
N PHE A 140 -7.52 -19.29 -9.44
CA PHE A 140 -6.87 -18.58 -8.35
C PHE A 140 -7.41 -19.02 -7.00
N LYS A 141 -6.56 -18.97 -5.98
CA LYS A 141 -6.88 -19.26 -4.59
C LYS A 141 -6.55 -18.06 -3.73
N GLU A 142 -7.46 -17.64 -2.87
CA GLU A 142 -7.23 -16.54 -1.94
C GLU A 142 -6.13 -16.91 -0.93
N ILE A 143 -5.18 -16.00 -0.71
CA ILE A 143 -4.10 -16.15 0.27
C ILE A 143 -4.64 -15.75 1.63
N LYS A 144 -4.68 -16.70 2.60
CA LYS A 144 -5.24 -16.45 3.94
C LYS A 144 -4.45 -15.47 4.80
N LYS A 145 -3.12 -15.41 4.63
CA LYS A 145 -2.21 -14.50 5.35
C LYS A 145 -1.40 -13.71 4.32
N PRO A 146 -2.01 -12.72 3.68
CA PRO A 146 -1.32 -11.90 2.69
C PRO A 146 -0.33 -10.95 3.34
N SER A 147 0.70 -10.55 2.59
CA SER A 147 1.62 -9.47 2.98
C SER A 147 1.01 -8.08 2.81
N GLN A 148 0.04 -7.94 1.88
CA GLN A 148 -0.67 -6.69 1.65
C GLN A 148 -1.96 -6.63 2.48
N PRO A 149 -2.35 -5.46 2.99
CA PRO A 149 -3.58 -5.33 3.76
C PRO A 149 -4.81 -5.52 2.87
N LYS A 150 -5.77 -6.32 3.36
CA LYS A 150 -7.08 -6.48 2.71
C LYS A 150 -8.03 -5.32 3.00
N TYR A 151 -7.87 -4.68 4.15
CA TYR A 151 -8.68 -3.55 4.57
C TYR A 151 -7.82 -2.31 4.73
N LEU A 152 -8.26 -1.23 4.10
CA LEU A 152 -7.66 0.10 4.20
C LEU A 152 -8.61 1.02 4.96
N PHE A 153 -8.07 2.07 5.57
CA PHE A 153 -8.87 3.17 6.09
C PHE A 153 -8.57 4.41 5.27
N VAL A 154 -9.58 4.98 4.61
CA VAL A 154 -9.40 6.08 3.66
C VAL A 154 -10.31 7.26 3.98
N MET A 155 -9.92 8.44 3.53
CA MET A 155 -10.72 9.66 3.61
C MET A 155 -10.79 10.29 2.23
N ASP A 156 -12.00 10.51 1.72
CA ASP A 156 -12.21 11.22 0.47
C ASP A 156 -12.14 12.74 0.74
N LEU A 157 -11.27 13.40 -0.02
CA LEU A 157 -10.96 14.83 0.13
C LEU A 157 -11.57 15.70 -0.98
N ASP A 158 -12.09 15.08 -2.05
CA ASP A 158 -12.52 15.79 -3.24
C ASP A 158 -13.45 16.97 -2.88
N LYS A 159 -13.10 18.17 -3.36
CA LYS A 159 -13.81 19.43 -3.17
C LYS A 159 -13.99 19.90 -1.72
N LYS A 160 -13.27 19.33 -0.75
CA LYS A 160 -13.34 19.75 0.65
C LYS A 160 -12.17 20.66 1.00
N THR A 161 -12.49 21.76 1.68
CA THR A 161 -11.48 22.65 2.26
C THR A 161 -10.86 22.05 3.52
N PRO A 162 -9.63 22.46 3.92
CA PRO A 162 -9.01 22.02 5.17
C PRO A 162 -9.91 22.24 6.39
N ASP A 163 -10.63 23.37 6.46
CA ASP A 163 -11.52 23.67 7.58
C ASP A 163 -12.71 22.71 7.67
N GLU A 164 -13.33 22.38 6.54
CA GLU A 164 -14.43 21.40 6.48
C GLU A 164 -13.93 20.01 6.92
N ILE A 165 -12.75 19.62 6.46
CA ILE A 165 -12.14 18.33 6.84
C ILE A 165 -11.85 18.31 8.34
N PHE A 166 -11.24 19.36 8.88
CA PHE A 166 -10.92 19.45 10.31
C PHE A 166 -12.16 19.43 11.19
N LYS A 167 -13.25 20.12 10.79
CA LYS A 167 -14.56 20.09 11.49
C LYS A 167 -15.12 18.67 11.57
N ASN A 168 -14.89 17.82 10.57
CA ASN A 168 -15.39 16.44 10.51
C ASN A 168 -14.58 15.46 11.37
N PHE A 169 -13.41 15.83 11.89
CA PHE A 169 -12.68 15.00 12.86
C PHE A 169 -13.50 14.85 14.15
N LYS A 170 -13.34 13.72 14.83
CA LYS A 170 -13.88 13.57 16.17
C LYS A 170 -13.37 14.70 17.09
N GLN A 171 -14.19 15.17 18.03
CA GLN A 171 -13.82 16.22 18.96
C GLN A 171 -12.47 15.96 19.67
N ASN A 172 -12.28 14.72 20.14
CA ASN A 172 -11.03 14.33 20.78
C ASN A 172 -9.83 14.47 19.84
N THR A 173 -9.96 14.06 18.58
CA THR A 173 -8.88 14.17 17.57
C THR A 173 -8.50 15.64 17.33
N ARG A 174 -9.49 16.53 17.20
CA ARG A 174 -9.25 17.98 17.08
C ARG A 174 -8.51 18.53 18.31
N ASN A 175 -8.89 18.08 19.51
CA ASN A 175 -8.26 18.51 20.76
C ASN A 175 -6.79 18.04 20.84
N LEU A 176 -6.48 16.82 20.36
CA LEU A 176 -5.13 16.27 20.35
C LEU A 176 -4.22 17.00 19.34
N VAL A 177 -4.75 17.33 18.14
CA VAL A 177 -4.03 18.18 17.18
C VAL A 177 -3.69 19.54 17.80
N ARG A 178 -4.70 20.26 18.34
CA ARG A 178 -4.48 21.57 18.99
C ARG A 178 -3.57 21.49 20.20
N LYS A 179 -3.58 20.37 20.92
CA LYS A 179 -2.67 20.14 22.06
C LYS A 179 -1.23 20.07 21.57
N ALA A 180 -0.95 19.31 20.51
CA ALA A 180 0.38 19.23 19.90
C ALA A 180 0.87 20.62 19.46
N GLU A 181 0.02 21.40 18.77
CA GLU A 181 0.33 22.77 18.38
C GLU A 181 0.68 23.67 19.58
N ARG A 182 -0.17 23.67 20.64
CA ARG A 182 0.09 24.46 21.87
C ARG A 182 1.35 24.03 22.63
N LYS A 183 1.75 22.77 22.50
CA LYS A 183 3.00 22.22 23.05
C LYS A 183 4.23 22.56 22.22
N GLY A 184 4.08 23.38 21.18
CA GLY A 184 5.18 23.81 20.33
C GLY A 184 5.74 22.73 19.41
N VAL A 185 4.97 21.67 19.15
CA VAL A 185 5.40 20.62 18.19
C VAL A 185 5.48 21.22 16.80
N LYS A 186 6.63 21.07 16.16
CA LYS A 186 6.90 21.47 14.77
C LYS A 186 7.02 20.25 13.89
N ILE A 187 6.58 20.37 12.63
CA ILE A 187 6.74 19.35 11.61
C ILE A 187 7.79 19.83 10.61
N ARG A 188 8.82 19.02 10.39
CA ARG A 188 9.78 19.26 9.32
C ARG A 188 9.89 18.10 8.36
N LYS A 189 10.27 18.37 7.13
CA LYS A 189 10.64 17.37 6.15
C LYS A 189 12.06 16.89 6.44
N LEU A 190 12.29 15.61 6.23
CA LEU A 190 13.63 15.03 6.32
C LEU A 190 14.25 14.93 4.93
N ASN A 191 15.52 15.33 4.85
CA ASN A 191 16.37 15.08 3.69
C ASN A 191 16.94 13.65 3.76
N ARG A 192 17.61 13.24 2.70
CA ARG A 192 18.15 11.89 2.56
C ARG A 192 19.15 11.53 3.67
N ASP A 193 20.01 12.45 4.04
CA ASP A 193 21.04 12.31 5.06
C ASP A 193 20.53 12.37 6.50
N GLU A 194 19.24 12.68 6.68
CA GLU A 194 18.54 12.72 7.97
C GLU A 194 17.61 11.50 8.19
N LEU A 195 17.62 10.50 7.31
CA LEU A 195 16.73 9.34 7.40
C LEU A 195 17.06 8.37 8.54
N ASP A 196 18.25 8.48 9.13
CA ASP A 196 18.61 7.81 10.36
C ASP A 196 17.70 8.24 11.54
N GLU A 197 17.35 9.55 11.65
CA GLU A 197 16.38 10.03 12.63
C GLU A 197 14.99 9.41 12.44
N PHE A 198 14.54 9.29 11.19
CA PHE A 198 13.30 8.58 10.88
C PHE A 198 13.38 7.11 11.32
N LYS A 199 14.49 6.45 11.00
CA LYS A 199 14.71 5.04 11.32
C LYS A 199 14.74 4.79 12.82
N GLU A 200 15.40 5.65 13.60
CA GLU A 200 15.45 5.54 15.06
C GLU A 200 14.05 5.53 15.68
N ILE A 201 13.19 6.46 15.28
CA ILE A 201 11.81 6.58 15.78
C ILE A 201 10.93 5.39 15.34
N THR A 202 11.08 4.89 14.08
CA THR A 202 10.31 3.72 13.63
C THR A 202 10.77 2.44 14.34
N GLU A 203 12.06 2.32 14.64
CA GLU A 203 12.63 1.18 15.36
C GLU A 203 12.13 1.09 16.80
N MET A 204 12.06 2.21 17.54
CA MET A 204 11.44 2.28 18.86
C MET A 204 10.00 1.73 18.85
N THR A 205 9.25 2.03 17.77
CA THR A 205 7.88 1.52 17.59
C THR A 205 7.87 0.04 17.26
N SER A 206 8.76 -0.45 16.41
CA SER A 206 8.84 -1.86 16.00
C SER A 206 9.18 -2.76 17.19
N GLN A 207 10.16 -2.37 17.99
CA GLN A 207 10.55 -3.07 19.23
C GLN A 207 9.37 -3.16 20.21
N ARG A 208 8.68 -2.03 20.46
CA ARG A 208 7.52 -1.98 21.34
C ARG A 208 6.36 -2.89 20.89
N ARG A 209 6.16 -3.02 19.56
CA ARG A 209 5.05 -3.76 19.00
C ARG A 209 5.42 -5.16 18.51
N ASN A 210 6.68 -5.56 18.70
CA ASN A 210 7.22 -6.86 18.31
C ASN A 210 6.97 -7.20 16.83
N PHE A 211 7.44 -6.32 15.94
CA PHE A 211 7.52 -6.59 14.51
C PHE A 211 8.88 -6.15 13.95
N ASN A 212 9.28 -6.70 12.80
CA ASN A 212 10.52 -6.32 12.14
C ASN A 212 10.30 -5.05 11.30
N ASP A 213 11.01 -3.98 11.65
CA ASP A 213 11.07 -2.78 10.82
C ASP A 213 11.93 -3.00 9.56
N ARG A 214 11.76 -2.16 8.57
CA ARG A 214 12.61 -2.15 7.38
C ARG A 214 14.01 -1.63 7.72
N PRO A 215 15.08 -2.12 7.08
CA PRO A 215 16.42 -1.55 7.26
C PRO A 215 16.46 -0.11 6.73
N LEU A 216 17.39 0.71 7.24
CA LEU A 216 17.58 2.08 6.79
C LEU A 216 17.74 2.17 5.27
N SER A 217 18.50 1.27 4.66
CA SER A 217 18.70 1.20 3.21
C SER A 217 17.42 1.07 2.40
N TYR A 218 16.35 0.50 2.96
CA TYR A 218 15.05 0.48 2.29
C TYR A 218 14.44 1.89 2.21
N TYR A 219 14.49 2.66 3.29
CA TYR A 219 13.98 4.05 3.33
C TYR A 219 14.81 4.97 2.46
N GLU A 220 16.13 4.81 2.47
CA GLU A 220 17.04 5.52 1.57
C GLU A 220 16.74 5.23 0.10
N ASN A 221 16.55 3.97 -0.28
CA ASN A 221 16.16 3.61 -1.63
C ASN A 221 14.79 4.19 -2.02
N MET A 222 13.81 4.21 -1.10
CA MET A 222 12.52 4.87 -1.36
C MET A 222 12.68 6.37 -1.57
N TYR A 223 13.54 7.02 -0.79
CA TYR A 223 13.86 8.44 -0.98
C TYR A 223 14.50 8.66 -2.36
N ASP A 224 15.59 7.96 -2.66
CA ASP A 224 16.37 8.10 -3.90
C ASP A 224 15.52 7.87 -5.17
N LEU A 225 14.54 6.97 -5.11
CA LEU A 225 13.72 6.61 -6.27
C LEU A 225 12.51 7.52 -6.48
N PHE A 226 11.96 8.12 -5.41
CA PHE A 226 10.67 8.82 -5.49
C PHE A 226 10.73 10.31 -5.14
N HIS A 227 11.76 10.78 -4.40
CA HIS A 227 11.79 12.16 -3.88
C HIS A 227 11.85 13.23 -4.97
N GLU A 228 12.73 13.06 -5.98
CA GLU A 228 12.85 14.04 -7.08
C GLU A 228 11.55 14.21 -7.89
N LYS A 229 10.68 13.19 -7.85
CA LYS A 229 9.35 13.22 -8.49
C LYS A 229 8.28 13.85 -7.63
N GLY A 230 8.60 14.19 -6.37
CA GLY A 230 7.63 14.62 -5.37
C GLY A 230 6.64 13.51 -4.97
N GLU A 231 7.02 12.24 -5.13
CA GLU A 231 6.16 11.08 -4.89
C GLU A 231 6.39 10.41 -3.52
N VAL A 232 7.36 10.90 -2.73
CA VAL A 232 7.60 10.48 -1.34
C VAL A 232 7.92 11.67 -0.44
N GLU A 233 7.39 11.64 0.79
CA GLU A 233 7.72 12.60 1.84
C GLU A 233 8.02 11.86 3.14
N PHE A 234 9.11 12.28 3.81
CA PHE A 234 9.47 11.84 5.14
C PHE A 234 9.33 13.02 6.08
N LEU A 235 8.53 12.88 7.14
CA LEU A 235 8.26 13.92 8.11
C LEU A 235 8.72 13.51 9.49
N LEU A 236 9.27 14.48 10.24
CA LEU A 236 9.59 14.39 11.66
C LEU A 236 8.79 15.45 12.42
N ALA A 237 8.20 15.05 13.53
CA ALA A 237 7.62 15.94 14.52
C ALA A 237 8.57 16.05 15.71
N GLU A 238 8.94 17.27 16.09
CA GLU A 238 9.90 17.58 17.14
C GLU A 238 9.46 18.77 17.98
N THR A 239 10.03 18.93 19.16
CA THR A 239 9.83 20.10 20.02
C THR A 239 11.03 20.32 20.93
N GLU A 240 11.11 21.50 21.55
CA GLU A 240 12.12 21.79 22.56
C GLU A 240 11.70 21.18 23.90
N ILE A 241 12.58 20.35 24.49
CA ILE A 241 12.41 19.77 25.82
C ILE A 241 13.71 20.00 26.59
N ASP A 242 13.64 20.70 27.69
CA ASP A 242 14.81 21.05 28.53
C ASP A 242 15.97 21.71 27.76
N GLY A 243 15.60 22.61 26.81
CA GLY A 243 16.56 23.34 25.96
C GLY A 243 17.18 22.50 24.84
N LYS A 244 16.65 21.30 24.56
CA LYS A 244 17.13 20.40 23.49
C LYS A 244 16.00 20.06 22.53
N THR A 245 16.25 20.23 21.22
CA THR A 245 15.33 19.73 20.16
C THR A 245 15.21 18.21 20.26
N THR A 246 14.01 17.73 20.44
CA THR A 246 13.70 16.32 20.72
C THR A 246 12.73 15.78 19.69
N PRO A 247 13.11 14.73 18.91
CA PRO A 247 12.21 14.01 18.04
C PRO A 247 11.11 13.27 18.81
N LEU A 248 9.88 13.34 18.34
CA LEU A 248 8.71 12.77 19.01
C LEU A 248 8.04 11.67 18.19
N SER A 249 7.91 11.89 16.89
CA SER A 249 7.23 10.99 15.95
C SER A 249 7.73 11.21 14.54
N SER A 250 7.69 10.18 13.73
CA SER A 250 8.02 10.26 12.31
C SER A 250 6.98 9.56 11.44
N ALA A 251 6.88 9.96 10.17
CA ALA A 251 6.02 9.30 9.21
C ALA A 251 6.56 9.43 7.77
N MET A 252 6.36 8.37 6.98
CA MET A 252 6.63 8.32 5.54
C MET A 252 5.32 8.25 4.78
N PHE A 253 5.20 9.07 3.74
CA PHE A 253 4.05 9.13 2.86
C PHE A 253 4.45 8.88 1.41
N MET A 254 3.62 8.11 0.69
CA MET A 254 3.69 8.02 -0.78
C MET A 254 2.62 8.93 -1.36
N LEU A 255 3.01 9.73 -2.35
CA LEU A 255 2.14 10.65 -3.09
C LEU A 255 2.03 10.10 -4.51
N TYR A 256 0.98 9.33 -4.80
CA TYR A 256 0.88 8.67 -6.09
C TYR A 256 -0.50 8.86 -6.74
N GLY A 257 -0.49 9.39 -7.95
CA GLY A 257 -1.71 9.76 -8.65
C GLY A 257 -2.48 10.86 -7.93
N ASP A 258 -3.68 10.57 -7.47
CA ASP A 258 -4.55 11.50 -6.72
C ASP A 258 -4.73 11.08 -5.24
N GLU A 259 -3.81 10.25 -4.72
CA GLU A 259 -3.85 9.70 -3.37
C GLU A 259 -2.54 9.98 -2.61
N ILE A 260 -2.67 10.35 -1.32
CA ILE A 260 -1.55 10.34 -0.36
C ILE A 260 -1.72 9.13 0.56
N ILE A 261 -0.69 8.31 0.65
CA ILE A 261 -0.70 7.05 1.40
C ILE A 261 0.26 7.16 2.60
N TYR A 262 -0.29 7.07 3.80
CA TYR A 262 0.46 6.99 5.06
C TYR A 262 1.01 5.58 5.24
N LEU A 263 2.29 5.36 4.89
CA LEU A 263 2.84 4.02 4.68
C LEU A 263 3.59 3.47 5.91
N PHE A 264 4.49 4.27 6.50
CA PHE A 264 5.27 3.90 7.67
C PHE A 264 5.27 5.02 8.71
N SER A 265 5.41 4.67 9.98
CA SER A 265 5.52 5.66 11.05
C SER A 265 6.05 5.08 12.35
N GLY A 266 6.59 5.96 13.16
CA GLY A 266 7.00 5.68 14.52
C GLY A 266 6.62 6.79 15.48
N SER A 267 6.70 6.48 16.79
CA SER A 267 6.55 7.46 17.86
C SER A 267 7.32 7.00 19.08
N ASP A 268 8.03 7.91 19.73
CA ASP A 268 8.65 7.66 21.01
C ASP A 268 7.56 7.52 22.09
N LYS A 269 7.55 6.37 22.77
CA LYS A 269 6.59 6.05 23.84
C LYS A 269 6.63 7.06 24.98
N LYS A 270 7.82 7.57 25.30
CA LYS A 270 8.05 8.50 26.39
C LYS A 270 7.20 9.76 26.26
N TYR A 271 7.06 10.27 25.03
CA TYR A 271 6.43 11.55 24.73
C TYR A 271 5.05 11.44 24.09
N MET A 272 4.62 10.23 23.69
CA MET A 272 3.38 10.04 22.93
C MET A 272 2.14 10.70 23.56
N ARG A 273 1.95 10.52 24.89
CA ARG A 273 0.76 11.02 25.58
C ARG A 273 0.84 12.51 25.93
N ASP A 274 2.05 13.03 26.04
CA ASP A 274 2.25 14.42 26.47
C ASP A 274 2.15 15.38 25.28
N TYR A 275 2.57 14.95 24.10
CA TYR A 275 2.65 15.80 22.91
C TYR A 275 1.69 15.43 21.79
N ASP A 276 1.22 14.17 21.69
CA ASP A 276 0.30 13.71 20.64
C ASP A 276 0.76 14.04 19.19
N ALA A 277 2.08 14.09 18.99
CA ALA A 277 2.74 14.57 17.77
C ALA A 277 2.28 13.86 16.50
N GLN A 278 1.93 12.56 16.59
CA GLN A 278 1.43 11.79 15.46
C GLN A 278 0.09 12.33 14.89
N TYR A 279 -0.76 12.93 15.75
CA TYR A 279 -1.99 13.57 15.32
C TYR A 279 -1.71 14.82 14.48
N LEU A 280 -0.68 15.58 14.85
CA LEU A 280 -0.26 16.77 14.11
C LEU A 280 0.36 16.42 12.77
N ILE A 281 1.21 15.37 12.69
CA ILE A 281 1.75 14.86 11.41
C ILE A 281 0.61 14.50 10.46
N GLN A 282 -0.40 13.76 10.93
CA GLN A 282 -1.54 13.39 10.08
C GLN A 282 -2.29 14.61 9.60
N TRP A 283 -2.59 15.56 10.50
CA TRP A 283 -3.28 16.79 10.13
C TRP A 283 -2.48 17.62 9.13
N HIS A 284 -1.17 17.74 9.31
CA HIS A 284 -0.27 18.42 8.38
C HIS A 284 -0.40 17.86 6.95
N MET A 285 -0.33 16.53 6.81
CA MET A 285 -0.42 15.88 5.50
C MET A 285 -1.84 15.85 4.92
N ILE A 286 -2.87 15.76 5.75
CA ILE A 286 -4.28 15.87 5.29
C ILE A 286 -4.55 17.27 4.76
N LYS A 287 -4.06 18.31 5.45
CA LYS A 287 -4.16 19.70 5.02
C LYS A 287 -3.43 19.89 3.68
N TYR A 288 -2.17 19.44 3.59
CA TYR A 288 -1.39 19.46 2.35
C TYR A 288 -2.13 18.75 1.21
N ALA A 289 -2.72 17.57 1.47
CA ALA A 289 -3.47 16.82 0.47
C ALA A 289 -4.68 17.60 -0.08
N SER A 290 -5.45 18.26 0.80
CA SER A 290 -6.59 19.10 0.40
C SER A 290 -6.15 20.32 -0.41
N GLU A 291 -5.13 21.05 0.06
CA GLU A 291 -4.60 22.26 -0.60
C GLU A 291 -4.00 21.93 -1.99
N ASN A 292 -3.42 20.75 -2.18
CA ASN A 292 -2.83 20.28 -3.44
C ASN A 292 -3.78 19.42 -4.28
N ARG A 293 -5.08 19.40 -3.96
CA ARG A 293 -6.15 18.76 -4.72
C ARG A 293 -6.02 17.25 -4.90
N PHE A 294 -5.38 16.58 -3.95
CA PHE A 294 -5.49 15.13 -3.87
C PHE A 294 -6.94 14.75 -3.54
N LYS A 295 -7.43 13.68 -4.16
CA LYS A 295 -8.81 13.23 -3.96
C LYS A 295 -8.97 12.34 -2.74
N ARG A 296 -7.89 11.68 -2.31
CA ARG A 296 -7.93 10.69 -1.23
C ARG A 296 -6.71 10.80 -0.31
N TYR A 297 -6.96 10.66 0.98
CA TYR A 297 -5.94 10.40 1.97
C TYR A 297 -6.13 8.98 2.52
N ASN A 298 -5.11 8.14 2.34
CA ASN A 298 -5.13 6.73 2.70
C ASN A 298 -4.27 6.48 3.93
N PHE A 299 -4.91 6.21 5.06
CA PHE A 299 -4.23 5.82 6.28
C PHE A 299 -3.63 4.41 6.21
N TYR A 300 -3.73 3.75 5.05
CA TYR A 300 -3.25 2.40 4.78
C TYR A 300 -3.95 1.32 5.61
N GLY A 301 -3.26 0.17 5.76
CA GLY A 301 -3.84 -1.04 6.29
C GLY A 301 -4.42 -0.96 7.71
N ILE A 302 -5.56 -1.63 7.89
CA ILE A 302 -6.07 -2.04 9.20
C ILE A 302 -6.07 -3.57 9.28
N ARG A 303 -5.77 -4.13 10.46
CA ARG A 303 -5.71 -5.58 10.65
C ARG A 303 -7.09 -6.16 10.87
N GLY A 304 -7.78 -6.49 9.78
CA GLY A 304 -9.15 -7.00 9.81
C GLY A 304 -10.21 -5.92 9.98
N LEU A 305 -11.46 -6.34 10.07
CA LEU A 305 -12.57 -5.45 10.38
C LEU A 305 -12.52 -5.02 11.85
N PRO A 306 -13.06 -3.83 12.18
CA PRO A 306 -13.01 -3.30 13.54
C PRO A 306 -13.64 -4.24 14.56
N ASP A 307 -12.85 -4.69 15.51
CA ASP A 307 -13.27 -5.45 16.68
C ASP A 307 -12.70 -4.79 17.94
N LYS A 308 -13.57 -4.40 18.86
CA LYS A 308 -13.19 -3.72 20.12
C LYS A 308 -12.29 -4.59 21.01
N ASN A 309 -12.36 -5.90 20.87
CA ASN A 309 -11.56 -6.85 21.63
C ASN A 309 -10.20 -7.13 20.99
N SER A 310 -9.96 -6.64 19.78
CA SER A 310 -8.69 -6.81 19.07
C SER A 310 -7.60 -5.91 19.66
N LYS A 311 -6.38 -6.46 19.79
CA LYS A 311 -5.16 -5.70 20.17
C LYS A 311 -4.88 -4.54 19.21
N ASP A 312 -5.36 -4.62 17.97
CA ASP A 312 -5.15 -3.61 16.92
C ASP A 312 -6.26 -2.56 16.87
N TYR A 313 -7.29 -2.65 17.76
CA TYR A 313 -8.39 -1.68 17.80
C TYR A 313 -7.92 -0.25 18.03
N GLY A 314 -6.81 -0.05 18.77
CA GLY A 314 -6.21 1.26 18.98
C GLY A 314 -5.74 1.94 17.67
N ILE A 315 -5.17 1.16 16.74
CA ILE A 315 -4.73 1.69 15.43
C ILE A 315 -5.95 2.11 14.59
N TYR A 316 -6.98 1.28 14.58
CA TYR A 316 -8.23 1.61 13.91
C TYR A 316 -8.90 2.84 14.55
N GLY A 317 -8.97 2.89 15.87
CA GLY A 317 -9.53 4.02 16.63
C GLY A 317 -8.84 5.34 16.35
N PHE A 318 -7.50 5.32 16.22
CA PHE A 318 -6.69 6.47 15.80
C PHE A 318 -7.11 6.96 14.41
N LYS A 319 -7.11 6.08 13.40
CA LYS A 319 -7.48 6.41 12.01
C LYS A 319 -8.93 6.91 11.93
N LYS A 320 -9.85 6.23 12.59
CA LYS A 320 -11.28 6.60 12.65
C LYS A 320 -11.51 7.98 13.27
N GLY A 321 -10.60 8.44 14.14
CA GLY A 321 -10.68 9.76 14.75
C GLY A 321 -10.65 10.91 13.74
N PHE A 322 -9.97 10.74 12.63
CA PHE A 322 -9.88 11.72 11.54
C PHE A 322 -11.09 11.70 10.60
N GLY A 323 -12.02 10.77 10.75
CA GLY A 323 -13.14 10.57 9.80
C GLY A 323 -12.76 9.55 8.72
N GLY A 324 -13.54 9.50 7.64
CA GLY A 324 -13.31 8.53 6.57
C GLY A 324 -14.05 7.22 6.76
N HIS A 325 -13.68 6.20 6.00
CA HIS A 325 -14.36 4.91 5.94
C HIS A 325 -13.38 3.76 5.65
N VAL A 326 -13.86 2.53 5.80
CA VAL A 326 -13.11 1.33 5.47
C VAL A 326 -13.31 0.99 3.99
N VAL A 327 -12.23 0.68 3.29
CA VAL A 327 -12.24 0.06 1.96
C VAL A 327 -11.81 -1.38 2.11
N GLU A 328 -12.59 -2.31 1.54
CA GLU A 328 -12.21 -3.71 1.40
C GLU A 328 -11.64 -3.93 0.01
N LEU A 329 -10.35 -4.29 -0.07
CA LEU A 329 -9.74 -4.72 -1.32
C LEU A 329 -10.11 -6.18 -1.65
N ILE A 330 -10.00 -6.53 -2.93
CA ILE A 330 -10.25 -7.90 -3.39
C ILE A 330 -9.37 -8.94 -2.68
N GLY A 331 -8.19 -8.51 -2.19
CA GLY A 331 -7.23 -9.33 -1.47
C GLY A 331 -6.14 -9.91 -2.39
N SER A 332 -5.32 -10.78 -1.83
CA SER A 332 -4.20 -11.41 -2.54
C SER A 332 -4.57 -12.82 -2.97
N TYR A 333 -4.12 -13.20 -4.15
CA TYR A 333 -4.41 -14.51 -4.74
C TYR A 333 -3.16 -15.18 -5.28
N GLU A 334 -3.17 -16.51 -5.32
CA GLU A 334 -2.16 -17.35 -5.95
C GLU A 334 -2.79 -18.25 -7.02
N LEU A 335 -2.15 -18.33 -8.18
CA LEU A 335 -2.50 -19.25 -9.26
C LEU A 335 -1.41 -20.32 -9.37
N PRO A 336 -1.67 -21.58 -8.97
CA PRO A 336 -0.73 -22.67 -9.17
C PRO A 336 -0.59 -23.00 -10.67
N ILE A 337 0.63 -22.85 -11.22
CA ILE A 337 0.97 -23.13 -12.63
C ILE A 337 1.51 -24.56 -12.76
N ASN A 338 2.56 -24.89 -11.99
CA ASN A 338 3.05 -26.25 -11.82
C ASN A 338 2.53 -26.78 -10.48
N ARG A 339 1.37 -27.46 -10.51
CA ARG A 339 0.69 -27.91 -9.30
C ARG A 339 1.53 -28.86 -8.41
N PRO A 340 2.19 -29.92 -8.94
CA PRO A 340 3.02 -30.77 -8.10
C PRO A 340 4.11 -30.00 -7.36
N PHE A 341 4.88 -29.16 -8.08
CA PHE A 341 5.94 -28.36 -7.48
C PHE A 341 5.40 -27.32 -6.48
N PHE A 342 4.26 -26.68 -6.78
CA PHE A 342 3.62 -25.72 -5.89
C PHE A 342 3.28 -26.35 -4.53
N TYR A 343 2.68 -27.52 -4.50
CA TYR A 343 2.35 -28.19 -3.23
C TYR A 343 3.58 -28.71 -2.51
N LEU A 344 4.59 -29.22 -3.22
CA LEU A 344 5.89 -29.61 -2.65
C LEU A 344 6.54 -28.39 -1.98
N HIS A 345 6.62 -27.27 -2.67
CA HIS A 345 7.20 -26.03 -2.12
C HIS A 345 6.45 -25.56 -0.86
N LYS A 346 5.12 -25.57 -0.87
CA LYS A 346 4.32 -25.23 0.30
C LYS A 346 4.56 -26.17 1.49
N PHE A 347 4.71 -27.46 1.23
CA PHE A 347 5.02 -28.45 2.26
C PHE A 347 6.40 -28.17 2.89
N LEU A 348 7.42 -28.02 2.08
CA LEU A 348 8.79 -27.72 2.54
C LEU A 348 8.87 -26.39 3.30
N SER A 349 8.16 -25.37 2.85
CA SER A 349 8.11 -24.06 3.54
C SER A 349 7.47 -24.13 4.92
N LYS A 350 6.50 -25.03 5.14
CA LYS A 350 5.92 -25.27 6.47
C LYS A 350 6.91 -25.91 7.43
N ILE A 351 7.73 -26.87 6.95
CA ILE A 351 8.73 -27.55 7.77
C ILE A 351 9.83 -26.58 8.21
N LYS A 352 10.24 -25.64 7.35
CA LYS A 352 11.27 -24.63 7.69
C LYS A 352 10.84 -23.59 8.72
N ASN A 353 9.52 -23.37 8.88
CA ASN A 353 8.98 -22.36 9.79
C ASN A 353 8.50 -22.96 11.13
N HIS A 354 8.76 -24.25 11.34
CA HIS A 354 8.66 -24.96 12.61
C HIS A 354 10.05 -25.30 13.14
#